data_384a68637f2f461adce95bb59753c010
#
_entry.id   384a68637f2f461adce95bb59753c010
#
_cell.length_a   1.000
_cell.length_b   1.000
_cell.length_c   1.000
_cell.angle_alpha   90.00
_cell.angle_beta   90.00
_cell.angle_gamma   90.00
#
_symmetry.space_group_name_H-M   'P 1'
#
loop_
_entity.id
_entity.type
_entity.pdbx_description
1 polymer ?
#
loop_
_entity_poly.entity_id
_entity_poly.type
_entity_poly.pdbx_seq_one_letter_code
_entity_poly.pdbx_strand_id
1 'polypeptide(L)'
;MKLTKRLLISASLAALSVSVTGLAQAQSALDHIQKSRQIKIAIPTDFPPYGFVGIDLQPQGLDIDMANYIGAKMGVKVELVVVTSANRIAYLQTKKADLVISTLGKNPEREKVIDFTSAYSPFFQAVYAPKSLTIKSMEDLKGKSIAVTRGAIEDQELSKVAPSGTDIKRFEDNNATISAFVSGQTQLVATGASVAGNMMQKNPQLNAEYKLLLKDSPNFIGVAKGEDALRARVNAIIAEAKKAGDIDKMAQKWLGRPAGQLPE
;
A
#
# COMPACT_ATOMS: atom_id res chain seq x y z
N MET A 1 -65.91 47.31 55.40
CA MET A 1 -65.78 46.52 54.17
C MET A 1 -64.67 47.13 53.37
N LYS A 2 -63.43 46.58 53.41
CA LYS A 2 -62.30 47.03 52.62
C LYS A 2 -61.59 45.75 52.13
N LEU A 3 -61.68 45.50 50.82
CA LEU A 3 -60.93 44.43 50.11
C LEU A 3 -59.48 44.88 49.89
N THR A 4 -58.54 44.13 50.42
CA THR A 4 -57.14 44.32 50.16
C THR A 4 -56.69 43.37 49.04
N LYS A 5 -56.33 43.95 47.93
CA LYS A 5 -55.69 43.22 46.78
C LYS A 5 -54.26 42.85 47.18
N ARG A 6 -53.94 41.56 47.20
CA ARG A 6 -52.57 41.04 47.23
C ARG A 6 -52.09 40.80 45.82
N LEU A 7 -51.14 41.60 45.37
CA LEU A 7 -50.35 41.35 44.18
C LEU A 7 -49.34 40.18 44.44
N LEU A 8 -49.46 39.11 43.74
CA LEU A 8 -48.42 38.08 43.67
C LEU A 8 -47.53 38.39 42.49
N ILE A 9 -46.30 38.78 42.76
CA ILE A 9 -45.25 38.93 41.77
C ILE A 9 -44.59 37.56 41.60
N SER A 10 -44.88 36.89 40.49
CA SER A 10 -44.22 35.65 40.10
C SER A 10 -42.93 36.00 39.35
N ALA A 11 -41.78 35.85 39.98
CA ALA A 11 -40.50 35.93 39.35
C ALA A 11 -40.19 34.65 38.63
N SER A 12 -40.31 34.67 37.29
CA SER A 12 -39.89 33.53 36.42
C SER A 12 -38.38 33.58 36.23
N LEU A 13 -37.66 32.70 36.91
CA LEU A 13 -36.24 32.46 36.68
C LEU A 13 -36.13 31.59 35.39
N ALA A 14 -35.83 32.25 34.28
CA ALA A 14 -35.45 31.54 33.03
C ALA A 14 -34.01 31.03 33.19
N ALA A 15 -33.85 29.76 33.50
CA ALA A 15 -32.55 29.09 33.46
C ALA A 15 -32.12 28.92 31.99
N LEU A 16 -31.17 29.75 31.56
CA LEU A 16 -30.47 29.57 30.28
C LEU A 16 -29.59 28.33 30.39
N SER A 17 -30.08 27.19 29.93
CA SER A 17 -29.27 25.97 29.73
C SER A 17 -28.39 26.20 28.51
N VAL A 18 -27.16 26.65 28.73
CA VAL A 18 -26.12 26.62 27.67
C VAL A 18 -25.75 25.17 27.44
N SER A 19 -26.39 24.55 26.44
CA SER A 19 -25.98 23.27 25.93
C SER A 19 -24.64 23.44 25.24
N VAL A 20 -23.55 23.18 25.97
CA VAL A 20 -22.22 22.98 25.35
C VAL A 20 -22.31 21.67 24.55
N THR A 21 -22.71 21.77 23.30
CA THR A 21 -22.49 20.69 22.34
C THR A 21 -20.99 20.59 22.15
N GLY A 22 -20.34 19.79 22.98
CA GLY A 22 -18.99 19.35 22.74
C GLY A 22 -18.97 18.66 21.38
N LEU A 23 -18.40 19.33 20.39
CA LEU A 23 -18.00 18.70 19.14
C LEU A 23 -17.09 17.53 19.56
N ALA A 24 -17.63 16.32 19.56
CA ALA A 24 -16.85 15.12 19.70
C ALA A 24 -15.88 15.12 18.51
N GLN A 25 -14.71 15.69 18.71
CA GLN A 25 -13.63 15.66 17.75
C GLN A 25 -13.31 14.18 17.54
N ALA A 26 -13.62 13.65 16.37
CA ALA A 26 -13.32 12.28 16.05
C ALA A 26 -11.83 12.05 16.34
N GLN A 27 -11.54 11.16 17.29
CA GLN A 27 -10.18 10.85 17.69
C GLN A 27 -9.39 10.43 16.45
N SER A 28 -8.26 11.12 16.16
CA SER A 28 -7.43 10.79 15.01
C SER A 28 -6.85 9.38 15.14
N ALA A 29 -6.54 8.75 14.00
CA ALA A 29 -5.88 7.44 14.02
C ALA A 29 -4.56 7.50 14.81
N LEU A 30 -3.82 8.60 14.71
CA LEU A 30 -2.57 8.79 15.46
C LEU A 30 -2.80 8.77 16.98
N ASP A 31 -3.82 9.47 17.49
CA ASP A 31 -4.16 9.49 18.92
C ASP A 31 -4.56 8.09 19.40
N HIS A 32 -5.35 7.38 18.59
CA HIS A 32 -5.74 6.00 18.91
C HIS A 32 -4.52 5.07 19.02
N ILE A 33 -3.61 5.13 18.05
CA ILE A 33 -2.35 4.36 18.02
C ILE A 33 -1.50 4.67 19.25
N GLN A 34 -1.33 5.94 19.60
CA GLN A 34 -0.54 6.37 20.76
C GLN A 34 -1.15 5.89 22.07
N LYS A 35 -2.47 5.96 22.20
CA LYS A 35 -3.20 5.54 23.39
C LYS A 35 -3.20 4.02 23.56
N SER A 36 -3.45 3.26 22.48
CA SER A 36 -3.45 1.80 22.49
C SER A 36 -2.05 1.20 22.54
N ARG A 37 -1.01 1.97 22.22
CA ARG A 37 0.38 1.51 22.06
C ARG A 37 0.53 0.44 20.98
N GLN A 38 -0.36 0.43 19.99
CA GLN A 38 -0.39 -0.54 18.91
C GLN A 38 -0.77 0.12 17.58
N ILE A 39 -0.12 -0.33 16.49
CA ILE A 39 -0.44 0.07 15.12
C ILE A 39 -0.67 -1.18 14.27
N LYS A 40 -1.73 -1.17 13.45
CA LYS A 40 -2.05 -2.23 12.50
C LYS A 40 -1.52 -1.87 11.12
N ILE A 41 -0.62 -2.69 10.60
CA ILE A 41 0.03 -2.43 9.30
C ILE A 41 -0.27 -3.57 8.35
N ALA A 42 -0.96 -3.26 7.26
CA ALA A 42 -1.24 -4.21 6.19
C ALA A 42 0.02 -4.46 5.34
N ILE A 43 0.39 -5.73 5.18
CA ILE A 43 1.61 -6.17 4.51
C ILE A 43 1.32 -7.32 3.52
N PRO A 44 2.14 -7.50 2.45
CA PRO A 44 2.05 -8.67 1.59
C PRO A 44 2.83 -9.84 2.20
N THR A 45 2.48 -11.07 1.83
CA THR A 45 3.24 -12.28 2.20
C THR A 45 3.55 -13.19 1.01
N ASP A 46 3.30 -12.70 -0.19
CA ASP A 46 3.41 -13.44 -1.46
C ASP A 46 4.24 -12.70 -2.52
N PHE A 47 4.98 -11.66 -2.11
CA PHE A 47 5.67 -10.75 -3.03
C PHE A 47 7.15 -10.54 -2.66
N PRO A 48 8.01 -11.60 -2.75
CA PRO A 48 9.43 -11.47 -2.46
C PRO A 48 10.13 -10.55 -3.49
N PRO A 49 11.07 -9.71 -3.06
CA PRO A 49 11.67 -9.62 -1.73
C PRO A 49 11.01 -8.57 -0.81
N TYR A 50 9.85 -8.03 -1.16
CA TYR A 50 9.17 -6.98 -0.39
C TYR A 50 8.43 -7.54 0.82
N GLY A 51 7.62 -8.58 0.65
CA GLY A 51 6.94 -9.26 1.73
C GLY A 51 6.65 -10.72 1.37
N PHE A 52 7.13 -11.64 2.18
CA PHE A 52 6.95 -13.07 1.98
C PHE A 52 7.13 -13.83 3.29
N VAL A 53 6.73 -15.09 3.32
CA VAL A 53 6.91 -15.97 4.47
C VAL A 53 8.27 -16.65 4.38
N GLY A 54 9.08 -16.52 5.43
CA GLY A 54 10.38 -17.15 5.55
C GLY A 54 10.31 -18.64 5.89
N ILE A 55 11.47 -19.27 5.98
CA ILE A 55 11.59 -20.69 6.37
C ILE A 55 11.17 -20.93 7.84
N ASP A 56 11.21 -19.88 8.65
CA ASP A 56 10.77 -19.85 10.05
C ASP A 56 9.26 -19.55 10.18
N LEU A 57 8.54 -19.54 9.05
CA LEU A 57 7.12 -19.24 8.94
C LEU A 57 6.76 -17.81 9.37
N GLN A 58 7.74 -16.90 9.50
CA GLN A 58 7.50 -15.52 9.83
C GLN A 58 7.49 -14.63 8.58
N PRO A 59 6.66 -13.57 8.55
CA PRO A 59 6.74 -12.54 7.52
C PRO A 59 8.10 -11.85 7.53
N GLN A 60 8.70 -11.71 6.36
CA GLN A 60 9.96 -10.99 6.16
C GLN A 60 9.98 -10.29 4.81
N GLY A 61 10.88 -9.32 4.64
CA GLY A 61 11.02 -8.54 3.43
C GLY A 61 11.14 -7.04 3.72
N LEU A 62 11.34 -6.26 2.66
CA LEU A 62 11.55 -4.82 2.76
C LEU A 62 10.35 -4.11 3.42
N ASP A 63 9.12 -4.49 3.05
CA ASP A 63 7.89 -3.90 3.58
C ASP A 63 7.71 -4.23 5.07
N ILE A 64 8.13 -5.42 5.49
CA ILE A 64 8.08 -5.85 6.88
C ILE A 64 9.14 -5.12 7.72
N ASP A 65 10.36 -4.97 7.20
CA ASP A 65 11.40 -4.17 7.86
C ASP A 65 10.95 -2.72 8.03
N MET A 66 10.31 -2.14 7.00
CA MET A 66 9.77 -0.78 7.07
C MET A 66 8.62 -0.64 8.08
N ALA A 67 7.71 -1.63 8.13
CA ALA A 67 6.62 -1.66 9.10
C ALA A 67 7.17 -1.68 10.54
N ASN A 68 8.13 -2.54 10.81
CA ASN A 68 8.76 -2.65 12.12
C ASN A 68 9.56 -1.38 12.48
N TYR A 69 10.24 -0.78 11.50
CA TYR A 69 10.97 0.49 11.69
C TYR A 69 10.02 1.62 12.12
N ILE A 70 8.87 1.76 11.46
CA ILE A 70 7.84 2.74 11.83
C ILE A 70 7.32 2.50 13.25
N GLY A 71 6.99 1.26 13.58
CA GLY A 71 6.52 0.90 14.92
C GLY A 71 7.55 1.26 16.00
N ALA A 72 8.81 0.94 15.77
CA ALA A 72 9.92 1.29 16.67
C ALA A 72 10.08 2.80 16.85
N LYS A 73 10.03 3.58 15.77
CA LYS A 73 10.11 5.05 15.79
C LYS A 73 8.91 5.73 16.43
N MET A 74 7.74 5.10 16.38
CA MET A 74 6.54 5.55 17.09
C MET A 74 6.50 5.07 18.54
N GLY A 75 7.32 4.10 18.91
CA GLY A 75 7.36 3.47 20.24
C GLY A 75 6.10 2.63 20.51
N VAL A 76 5.53 1.98 19.50
CA VAL A 76 4.31 1.17 19.59
C VAL A 76 4.55 -0.25 19.06
N LYS A 77 3.71 -1.20 19.49
CA LYS A 77 3.74 -2.57 18.97
C LYS A 77 3.12 -2.60 17.56
N VAL A 78 3.77 -3.30 16.64
CA VAL A 78 3.22 -3.55 15.30
C VAL A 78 2.40 -4.82 15.30
N GLU A 79 1.17 -4.73 14.81
CA GLU A 79 0.35 -5.86 14.39
C GLU A 79 0.37 -5.94 12.87
N LEU A 80 0.97 -6.98 12.33
CA LEU A 80 1.02 -7.22 10.89
C LEU A 80 -0.29 -7.86 10.42
N VAL A 81 -0.93 -7.23 9.42
CA VAL A 81 -2.21 -7.69 8.84
C VAL A 81 -1.94 -8.12 7.40
N VAL A 82 -2.10 -9.40 7.10
CA VAL A 82 -1.85 -9.93 5.76
C VAL A 82 -2.94 -9.49 4.80
N VAL A 83 -2.52 -8.95 3.64
CA VAL A 83 -3.43 -8.50 2.58
C VAL A 83 -2.96 -8.95 1.20
N THR A 84 -3.90 -8.98 0.25
CA THR A 84 -3.63 -9.11 -1.18
C THR A 84 -3.63 -7.74 -1.86
N SER A 85 -3.15 -7.68 -3.10
CA SER A 85 -3.20 -6.45 -3.90
C SER A 85 -4.63 -5.93 -4.09
N ALA A 86 -5.62 -6.83 -4.14
CA ALA A 86 -7.02 -6.47 -4.37
C ALA A 86 -7.70 -5.84 -3.14
N ASN A 87 -7.35 -6.29 -1.92
CA ASN A 87 -8.10 -5.89 -0.72
C ASN A 87 -7.40 -4.83 0.14
N ARG A 88 -6.10 -4.55 -0.06
CA ARG A 88 -5.31 -3.67 0.81
C ARG A 88 -5.89 -2.26 1.00
N ILE A 89 -6.48 -1.65 -0.06
CA ILE A 89 -7.10 -0.33 0.04
C ILE A 89 -8.39 -0.37 0.88
N ALA A 90 -9.22 -1.41 0.70
CA ALA A 90 -10.41 -1.60 1.49
C ALA A 90 -10.10 -1.78 3.00
N TYR A 91 -8.95 -2.34 3.35
CA TYR A 91 -8.52 -2.47 4.74
C TYR A 91 -8.25 -1.11 5.40
N LEU A 92 -7.71 -0.11 4.68
CA LEU A 92 -7.62 1.27 5.17
C LEU A 92 -9.01 1.90 5.34
N GLN A 93 -9.85 1.80 4.31
CA GLN A 93 -11.18 2.41 4.30
C GLN A 93 -12.08 1.87 5.41
N THR A 94 -11.93 0.59 5.76
CA THR A 94 -12.71 -0.09 6.81
C THR A 94 -12.01 -0.09 8.17
N LYS A 95 -10.90 0.63 8.31
CA LYS A 95 -10.10 0.72 9.55
C LYS A 95 -9.63 -0.64 10.09
N LYS A 96 -9.48 -1.63 9.22
CA LYS A 96 -8.86 -2.92 9.55
C LYS A 96 -7.34 -2.82 9.61
N ALA A 97 -6.77 -1.81 8.97
CA ALA A 97 -5.36 -1.42 9.07
C ALA A 97 -5.26 0.10 9.18
N ASP A 98 -4.25 0.59 9.90
CA ASP A 98 -3.91 2.00 10.02
C ASP A 98 -3.03 2.46 8.87
N LEU A 99 -2.12 1.58 8.41
CA LEU A 99 -1.22 1.80 7.28
C LEU A 99 -1.27 0.60 6.32
N VAL A 100 -1.01 0.88 5.04
CA VAL A 100 -0.68 -0.16 4.04
C VAL A 100 0.77 0.01 3.60
N ILE A 101 1.60 -0.96 3.91
CA ILE A 101 2.99 -1.10 3.45
C ILE A 101 3.07 -2.41 2.66
N SER A 102 2.67 -2.35 1.40
CA SER A 102 2.44 -3.54 0.57
C SER A 102 2.70 -3.22 -0.90
N THR A 103 3.94 -2.83 -1.22
CA THR A 103 4.35 -2.44 -2.59
C THR A 103 3.33 -1.54 -3.29
N LEU A 104 2.83 -0.55 -2.56
CA LEU A 104 1.70 0.26 -3.00
C LEU A 104 2.16 1.39 -3.92
N GLY A 105 1.94 1.24 -5.22
CA GLY A 105 2.14 2.30 -6.21
C GLY A 105 1.03 3.35 -6.14
N LYS A 106 1.38 4.58 -6.49
CA LYS A 106 0.48 5.75 -6.49
C LYS A 106 -0.11 5.98 -7.87
N ASN A 107 -1.40 6.26 -7.94
CA ASN A 107 -2.10 6.71 -9.15
C ASN A 107 -3.33 7.55 -8.80
N PRO A 108 -3.91 8.31 -9.77
CA PRO A 108 -5.04 9.20 -9.51
C PRO A 108 -6.30 8.51 -8.96
N GLU A 109 -6.56 7.27 -9.36
CA GLU A 109 -7.73 6.52 -8.88
C GLU A 109 -7.63 6.20 -7.40
N ARG A 110 -6.43 5.76 -6.97
CA ARG A 110 -6.15 5.47 -5.55
C ARG A 110 -6.12 6.74 -4.72
N GLU A 111 -5.57 7.85 -5.24
CA GLU A 111 -5.52 9.16 -4.55
C GLU A 111 -6.90 9.74 -4.25
N LYS A 112 -7.95 9.33 -4.96
CA LYS A 112 -9.33 9.73 -4.64
C LYS A 112 -9.82 9.14 -3.32
N VAL A 113 -9.33 7.97 -2.94
CA VAL A 113 -9.90 7.15 -1.83
C VAL A 113 -8.95 6.93 -0.65
N ILE A 114 -7.65 7.13 -0.82
CA ILE A 114 -6.64 7.07 0.23
C ILE A 114 -5.63 8.20 0.05
N ASP A 115 -4.85 8.47 1.11
CA ASP A 115 -3.69 9.36 1.05
C ASP A 115 -2.39 8.55 1.03
N PHE A 116 -1.33 9.17 0.52
CA PHE A 116 -0.02 8.57 0.38
C PHE A 116 1.03 9.36 1.15
N THR A 117 2.01 8.66 1.68
CA THR A 117 3.24 9.25 2.23
C THR A 117 4.25 9.59 1.14
N SER A 118 5.43 10.08 1.52
CA SER A 118 6.64 10.06 0.68
C SER A 118 7.02 8.62 0.33
N ALA A 119 7.72 8.44 -0.77
CA ALA A 119 8.18 7.12 -1.21
C ALA A 119 9.26 6.56 -0.26
N TYR A 120 9.23 5.24 -0.02
CA TYR A 120 10.20 4.53 0.83
C TYR A 120 11.05 3.50 0.09
N SER A 121 10.70 3.15 -1.15
CA SER A 121 11.42 2.12 -1.92
C SER A 121 11.32 2.39 -3.42
N PRO A 122 12.38 2.16 -4.20
CA PRO A 122 12.31 2.21 -5.65
C PRO A 122 11.51 1.01 -6.16
N PHE A 123 10.70 1.24 -7.18
CA PHE A 123 9.94 0.18 -7.83
C PHE A 123 9.55 0.59 -9.25
N PHE A 124 9.63 -0.35 -10.19
CA PHE A 124 9.01 -0.21 -11.50
C PHE A 124 8.36 -1.50 -11.93
N GLN A 125 7.34 -1.39 -12.76
CA GLN A 125 6.53 -2.48 -13.26
C GLN A 125 6.76 -2.64 -14.75
N ALA A 126 6.87 -3.90 -15.18
CA ALA A 126 7.17 -4.22 -16.56
C ALA A 126 6.53 -5.53 -17.00
N VAL A 127 6.53 -5.74 -18.30
CA VAL A 127 6.18 -7.01 -18.95
C VAL A 127 7.44 -7.83 -19.14
N TYR A 128 7.34 -9.12 -18.82
CA TYR A 128 8.39 -10.12 -18.98
C TYR A 128 7.88 -11.28 -19.82
N ALA A 129 8.76 -11.86 -20.62
CA ALA A 129 8.48 -13.02 -21.48
C ALA A 129 9.76 -13.80 -21.78
N PRO A 130 9.68 -15.04 -22.29
CA PRO A 130 10.84 -15.75 -22.83
C PRO A 130 11.55 -14.93 -23.91
N LYS A 131 12.87 -15.04 -24.00
CA LYS A 131 13.68 -14.35 -25.02
C LYS A 131 13.22 -14.65 -26.44
N SER A 132 12.76 -15.89 -26.68
CA SER A 132 12.25 -16.33 -27.98
C SER A 132 10.99 -15.59 -28.45
N LEU A 133 10.23 -14.97 -27.53
CA LEU A 133 9.05 -14.20 -27.88
C LEU A 133 9.40 -12.74 -28.13
N THR A 134 9.22 -12.30 -29.37
CA THR A 134 9.49 -10.91 -29.75
C THR A 134 8.36 -9.99 -29.32
N ILE A 135 8.63 -9.10 -28.38
CA ILE A 135 7.73 -8.04 -27.89
C ILE A 135 8.55 -6.74 -27.85
N LYS A 136 8.24 -5.79 -28.71
CA LYS A 136 8.92 -4.50 -28.83
C LYS A 136 8.02 -3.30 -28.54
N SER A 137 6.71 -3.50 -28.62
CA SER A 137 5.70 -2.46 -28.41
C SER A 137 4.48 -3.05 -27.71
N MET A 138 3.56 -2.21 -27.22
CA MET A 138 2.29 -2.65 -26.64
C MET A 138 1.42 -3.38 -27.67
N GLU A 139 1.48 -3.01 -28.96
CA GLU A 139 0.75 -3.68 -30.04
C GLU A 139 1.12 -5.16 -30.18
N ASP A 140 2.34 -5.55 -29.85
CA ASP A 140 2.79 -6.94 -29.90
C ASP A 140 2.11 -7.84 -28.84
N LEU A 141 1.37 -7.24 -27.89
CA LEU A 141 0.57 -7.98 -26.90
C LEU A 141 -0.73 -8.53 -27.50
N LYS A 142 -1.16 -8.05 -28.67
CA LYS A 142 -2.36 -8.52 -29.33
C LYS A 142 -2.28 -10.03 -29.62
N GLY A 143 -3.32 -10.75 -29.22
CA GLY A 143 -3.37 -12.23 -29.34
C GLY A 143 -2.47 -12.98 -28.37
N LYS A 144 -1.86 -12.30 -27.40
CA LYS A 144 -1.02 -12.93 -26.37
C LYS A 144 -1.76 -12.99 -25.04
N SER A 145 -1.45 -14.04 -24.26
CA SER A 145 -1.91 -14.16 -22.88
C SER A 145 -0.87 -13.59 -21.91
N ILE A 146 -1.32 -12.76 -20.97
CA ILE A 146 -0.47 -12.13 -19.98
C ILE A 146 -1.07 -12.27 -18.58
N ALA A 147 -0.26 -12.79 -17.63
CA ALA A 147 -0.65 -12.89 -16.23
C ALA A 147 -0.44 -11.57 -15.51
N VAL A 148 -1.41 -11.16 -14.69
CA VAL A 148 -1.31 -10.03 -13.76
C VAL A 148 -1.97 -10.38 -12.43
N THR A 149 -1.51 -9.76 -11.35
CA THR A 149 -2.19 -9.85 -10.05
C THR A 149 -3.34 -8.85 -9.99
N ARG A 150 -4.54 -9.33 -9.72
CA ARG A 150 -5.76 -8.51 -9.60
C ARG A 150 -5.55 -7.33 -8.64
N GLY A 151 -5.88 -6.12 -9.09
CA GLY A 151 -5.77 -4.90 -8.29
C GLY A 151 -4.36 -4.40 -8.03
N ALA A 152 -3.33 -5.05 -8.58
CA ALA A 152 -1.98 -4.51 -8.63
C ALA A 152 -1.89 -3.29 -9.55
N ILE A 153 -0.79 -2.54 -9.46
CA ILE A 153 -0.59 -1.37 -10.35
C ILE A 153 -0.42 -1.83 -11.80
N GLU A 154 0.21 -2.98 -12.01
CA GLU A 154 0.42 -3.62 -13.32
C GLU A 154 -0.91 -3.95 -13.99
N ASP A 155 -1.89 -4.48 -13.24
CA ASP A 155 -3.22 -4.75 -13.75
C ASP A 155 -3.92 -3.47 -14.21
N GLN A 156 -3.83 -2.42 -13.39
CA GLN A 156 -4.46 -1.13 -13.69
C GLN A 156 -3.82 -0.45 -14.89
N GLU A 157 -2.50 -0.43 -14.98
CA GLU A 157 -1.78 0.22 -16.08
C GLU A 157 -1.92 -0.60 -17.37
N LEU A 158 -1.74 -1.92 -17.32
CA LEU A 158 -1.92 -2.79 -18.50
C LEU A 158 -3.33 -2.68 -19.08
N SER A 159 -4.35 -2.61 -18.22
CA SER A 159 -5.76 -2.46 -18.65
C SER A 159 -6.03 -1.16 -19.41
N LYS A 160 -5.20 -0.12 -19.23
CA LYS A 160 -5.31 1.15 -19.93
C LYS A 160 -4.63 1.14 -21.31
N VAL A 161 -3.50 0.38 -21.44
CA VAL A 161 -2.60 0.47 -22.60
C VAL A 161 -2.59 -0.77 -23.47
N ALA A 162 -3.10 -1.91 -22.99
CA ALA A 162 -3.11 -3.14 -23.78
C ALA A 162 -4.07 -3.01 -24.98
N PRO A 163 -3.63 -3.42 -26.18
CA PRO A 163 -4.46 -3.39 -27.37
C PRO A 163 -5.62 -4.39 -27.25
N SER A 164 -6.70 -4.10 -27.97
CA SER A 164 -7.84 -5.02 -28.08
C SER A 164 -7.37 -6.39 -28.58
N GLY A 165 -7.83 -7.48 -27.94
CA GLY A 165 -7.42 -8.84 -28.24
C GLY A 165 -6.23 -9.35 -27.42
N THR A 166 -5.69 -8.55 -26.48
CA THR A 166 -4.79 -9.04 -25.44
C THR A 166 -5.59 -9.84 -24.41
N ASP A 167 -5.18 -11.09 -24.12
CA ASP A 167 -5.81 -11.95 -23.10
C ASP A 167 -5.18 -11.68 -21.72
N ILE A 168 -5.73 -10.71 -20.98
CA ILE A 168 -5.25 -10.36 -19.64
C ILE A 168 -5.87 -11.31 -18.63
N LYS A 169 -5.07 -12.27 -18.13
CA LYS A 169 -5.48 -13.23 -17.09
C LYS A 169 -5.12 -12.71 -15.70
N ARG A 170 -6.17 -12.44 -14.92
CA ARG A 170 -6.05 -11.88 -13.57
C ARG A 170 -6.10 -12.97 -12.52
N PHE A 171 -5.05 -13.07 -11.72
CA PHE A 171 -4.94 -14.01 -10.61
C PHE A 171 -5.14 -13.29 -9.28
N GLU A 172 -5.60 -14.01 -8.26
CA GLU A 172 -5.98 -13.40 -6.97
C GLU A 172 -4.77 -12.94 -6.14
N ASP A 173 -3.62 -13.61 -6.31
CA ASP A 173 -2.39 -13.29 -5.60
C ASP A 173 -1.15 -13.38 -6.52
N ASN A 174 -0.01 -12.93 -5.99
CA ASN A 174 1.22 -12.88 -6.76
C ASN A 174 1.82 -14.27 -7.00
N ASN A 175 1.65 -15.21 -6.07
CA ASN A 175 2.12 -16.58 -6.25
C ASN A 175 1.41 -17.26 -7.43
N ALA A 176 0.08 -17.14 -7.51
CA ALA A 176 -0.71 -17.66 -8.61
C ALA A 176 -0.33 -16.98 -9.95
N THR A 177 -0.10 -15.65 -9.95
CA THR A 177 0.35 -14.90 -11.12
C THR A 177 1.67 -15.41 -11.65
N ILE A 178 2.68 -15.56 -10.80
CA ILE A 178 4.00 -16.05 -11.17
C ILE A 178 3.93 -17.51 -11.60
N SER A 179 3.18 -18.36 -10.89
CA SER A 179 3.00 -19.77 -11.22
C SER A 179 2.36 -19.98 -12.59
N ALA A 180 1.39 -19.13 -12.97
CA ALA A 180 0.76 -19.19 -14.28
C ALA A 180 1.75 -18.93 -15.44
N PHE A 181 2.69 -17.99 -15.25
CA PHE A 181 3.75 -17.76 -16.22
C PHE A 181 4.79 -18.88 -16.23
N VAL A 182 5.26 -19.31 -15.06
CA VAL A 182 6.27 -20.36 -14.90
C VAL A 182 5.79 -21.69 -15.50
N SER A 183 4.51 -22.02 -15.34
CA SER A 183 3.91 -23.26 -15.89
C SER A 183 3.54 -23.16 -17.38
N GLY A 184 3.70 -21.99 -18.02
CA GLY A 184 3.29 -21.78 -19.42
C GLY A 184 1.79 -21.60 -19.64
N GLN A 185 0.99 -21.41 -18.55
CA GLN A 185 -0.43 -21.09 -18.67
C GLN A 185 -0.64 -19.73 -19.32
N THR A 186 0.33 -18.81 -19.19
CA THR A 186 0.39 -17.54 -19.91
C THR A 186 1.73 -17.39 -20.61
N GLN A 187 1.75 -16.65 -21.73
CA GLN A 187 2.95 -16.40 -22.51
C GLN A 187 3.81 -15.29 -21.90
N LEU A 188 3.18 -14.36 -21.16
CA LEU A 188 3.81 -13.21 -20.55
C LEU A 188 3.36 -13.06 -19.09
N VAL A 189 4.12 -12.27 -18.34
CA VAL A 189 3.72 -11.81 -17.00
C VAL A 189 4.02 -10.32 -16.87
N ALA A 190 3.11 -9.59 -16.24
CA ALA A 190 3.34 -8.21 -15.82
C ALA A 190 3.50 -8.19 -14.29
N THR A 191 4.67 -7.74 -13.83
CA THR A 191 5.01 -7.70 -12.40
C THR A 191 6.13 -6.70 -12.14
N GLY A 192 6.45 -6.47 -10.86
CA GLY A 192 7.56 -5.63 -10.46
C GLY A 192 8.93 -6.22 -10.80
N ALA A 193 9.88 -5.36 -11.13
CA ALA A 193 11.20 -5.77 -11.59
C ALA A 193 11.97 -6.67 -10.62
N SER A 194 11.93 -6.36 -9.31
CA SER A 194 12.62 -7.16 -8.30
C SER A 194 11.97 -8.54 -8.12
N VAL A 195 10.63 -8.61 -8.27
CA VAL A 195 9.88 -9.88 -8.25
C VAL A 195 10.21 -10.72 -9.47
N ALA A 196 10.23 -10.09 -10.66
CA ALA A 196 10.66 -10.76 -11.89
C ALA A 196 12.11 -11.28 -11.80
N GLY A 197 13.02 -10.48 -11.24
CA GLY A 197 14.41 -10.89 -10.98
C GLY A 197 14.49 -12.16 -10.10
N ASN A 198 13.73 -12.19 -9.00
CA ASN A 198 13.65 -13.35 -8.12
C ASN A 198 13.04 -14.57 -8.84
N MET A 199 11.98 -14.37 -9.63
CA MET A 199 11.37 -15.39 -10.45
C MET A 199 12.37 -16.00 -11.47
N MET A 200 13.06 -15.16 -12.22
CA MET A 200 14.03 -15.58 -13.22
C MET A 200 15.22 -16.32 -12.61
N GLN A 201 15.69 -15.87 -11.45
CA GLN A 201 16.77 -16.55 -10.72
C GLN A 201 16.37 -17.96 -10.26
N LYS A 202 15.12 -18.14 -9.81
CA LYS A 202 14.59 -19.43 -9.37
C LYS A 202 14.21 -20.37 -10.53
N ASN A 203 13.98 -19.81 -11.72
CA ASN A 203 13.51 -20.55 -12.90
C ASN A 203 14.33 -20.18 -14.15
N PRO A 204 15.66 -20.46 -14.17
CA PRO A 204 16.53 -20.08 -15.27
C PRO A 204 16.15 -20.74 -16.61
N GLN A 205 15.48 -21.90 -16.57
CA GLN A 205 14.97 -22.59 -17.74
C GLN A 205 13.93 -21.81 -18.55
N LEU A 206 13.24 -20.85 -17.95
CA LEU A 206 12.29 -19.98 -18.65
C LEU A 206 12.97 -19.07 -19.67
N ASN A 207 14.28 -18.82 -19.48
CA ASN A 207 15.04 -17.89 -20.31
C ASN A 207 14.27 -16.58 -20.54
N ALA A 208 13.62 -16.07 -19.47
CA ALA A 208 12.79 -14.88 -19.53
C ALA A 208 13.63 -13.61 -19.44
N GLU A 209 13.10 -12.53 -20.00
CA GLU A 209 13.73 -11.21 -19.96
C GLU A 209 12.67 -10.11 -19.88
N TYR A 210 13.12 -8.90 -19.53
CA TYR A 210 12.35 -7.67 -19.63
C TYR A 210 11.96 -7.41 -21.09
N LYS A 211 10.73 -6.96 -21.32
CA LYS A 211 10.20 -6.59 -22.64
C LYS A 211 9.76 -5.13 -22.70
N LEU A 212 8.81 -4.72 -21.87
CA LEU A 212 8.19 -3.40 -21.93
C LEU A 212 8.05 -2.79 -20.53
N LEU A 213 8.36 -1.51 -20.38
CA LEU A 213 8.01 -0.75 -19.18
C LEU A 213 6.51 -0.48 -19.17
N LEU A 214 5.85 -0.77 -18.04
CA LEU A 214 4.47 -0.37 -17.80
C LEU A 214 4.39 0.92 -16.99
N LYS A 215 5.13 0.97 -15.89
CA LYS A 215 5.11 2.11 -14.98
C LYS A 215 6.42 2.21 -14.21
N ASP A 216 6.97 3.40 -14.12
CA ASP A 216 7.95 3.75 -13.09
C ASP A 216 7.16 4.40 -11.94
N SER A 217 7.02 3.67 -10.86
CA SER A 217 6.25 4.12 -9.70
C SER A 217 6.87 3.55 -8.43
N PRO A 218 7.61 4.37 -7.68
CA PRO A 218 8.11 3.97 -6.36
C PRO A 218 7.00 3.47 -5.45
N ASN A 219 7.37 2.78 -4.39
CA ASN A 219 6.44 2.34 -3.36
C ASN A 219 6.21 3.43 -2.32
N PHE A 220 4.96 3.62 -1.98
CA PHE A 220 4.46 4.57 -0.99
C PHE A 220 3.71 3.81 0.11
N ILE A 221 3.57 4.44 1.28
CA ILE A 221 2.71 3.93 2.34
C ILE A 221 1.32 4.55 2.16
N GLY A 222 0.29 3.72 2.17
CA GLY A 222 -1.10 4.18 2.15
C GLY A 222 -1.59 4.50 3.55
N VAL A 223 -2.36 5.58 3.65
CA VAL A 223 -3.03 6.06 4.87
C VAL A 223 -4.51 6.30 4.54
N ALA A 224 -5.41 6.07 5.49
CA ALA A 224 -6.82 6.39 5.26
C ALA A 224 -7.00 7.87 4.95
N LYS A 225 -7.97 8.18 4.09
CA LYS A 225 -8.25 9.55 3.66
C LYS A 225 -8.54 10.46 4.83
N GLY A 226 -7.85 11.61 4.90
CA GLY A 226 -8.03 12.61 5.95
C GLY A 226 -7.28 12.33 7.26
N GLU A 227 -6.50 11.26 7.38
CA GLU A 227 -5.66 11.00 8.55
C GLU A 227 -4.31 11.74 8.44
N ASP A 228 -4.39 13.08 8.29
CA ASP A 228 -3.22 13.94 8.02
C ASP A 228 -2.17 13.92 9.12
N ALA A 229 -2.59 13.81 10.39
CA ALA A 229 -1.66 13.73 11.52
C ALA A 229 -0.81 12.44 11.48
N LEU A 230 -1.43 11.30 11.17
CA LEU A 230 -0.73 10.03 11.01
C LEU A 230 0.19 10.08 9.80
N ARG A 231 -0.29 10.60 8.67
CA ARG A 231 0.51 10.76 7.45
C ARG A 231 1.74 11.65 7.68
N ALA A 232 1.58 12.79 8.35
CA ALA A 232 2.68 13.69 8.68
C ALA A 232 3.71 13.01 9.60
N ARG A 233 3.25 12.25 10.60
CA ARG A 233 4.16 11.51 11.49
C ARG A 233 4.96 10.45 10.74
N VAL A 234 4.31 9.69 9.84
CA VAL A 234 4.98 8.67 9.02
C VAL A 234 5.96 9.32 8.04
N ASN A 235 5.60 10.44 7.41
CA ASN A 235 6.51 11.21 6.54
C ASN A 235 7.77 11.69 7.29
N ALA A 236 7.62 12.18 8.51
CA ALA A 236 8.76 12.56 9.34
C ALA A 236 9.69 11.36 9.60
N ILE A 237 9.13 10.17 9.89
CA ILE A 237 9.90 8.94 10.09
C ILE A 237 10.63 8.53 8.80
N ILE A 238 9.97 8.62 7.63
CA ILE A 238 10.59 8.32 6.33
C ILE A 238 11.74 9.30 6.05
N ALA A 239 11.56 10.60 6.32
CA ALA A 239 12.59 11.61 6.13
C ALA A 239 13.80 11.36 7.06
N GLU A 240 13.56 11.03 8.32
CA GLU A 240 14.63 10.62 9.25
C GLU A 240 15.38 9.38 8.74
N ALA A 241 14.65 8.35 8.26
CA ALA A 241 15.23 7.12 7.73
C ALA A 241 16.07 7.36 6.46
N LYS A 242 15.60 8.23 5.56
CA LYS A 242 16.38 8.67 4.37
C LYS A 242 17.68 9.34 4.81
N LYS A 243 17.60 10.32 5.72
CA LYS A 243 18.76 11.06 6.22
C LYS A 243 19.78 10.17 6.95
N ALA A 244 19.32 9.18 7.70
CA ALA A 244 20.16 8.23 8.42
C ALA A 244 20.74 7.13 7.53
N GLY A 245 20.32 7.02 6.28
CA GLY A 245 20.70 5.95 5.35
C GLY A 245 20.02 4.61 5.65
N ASP A 246 19.01 4.57 6.52
CA ASP A 246 18.35 3.33 6.92
C ASP A 246 17.47 2.76 5.79
N ILE A 247 16.88 3.63 4.95
CA ILE A 247 16.19 3.21 3.73
C ILE A 247 17.16 2.54 2.75
N ASP A 248 18.35 3.12 2.55
CA ASP A 248 19.37 2.51 1.69
C ASP A 248 19.85 1.16 2.23
N LYS A 249 20.00 1.02 3.56
CA LYS A 249 20.37 -0.27 4.20
C LYS A 249 19.28 -1.33 3.96
N MET A 250 17.98 -0.98 4.13
CA MET A 250 16.87 -1.89 3.84
C MET A 250 16.85 -2.29 2.36
N ALA A 251 17.01 -1.31 1.44
CA ALA A 251 17.07 -1.58 0.01
C ALA A 251 18.28 -2.44 -0.37
N GLN A 252 19.47 -2.16 0.18
CA GLN A 252 20.66 -2.98 -0.04
C GLN A 252 20.47 -4.42 0.43
N LYS A 253 19.86 -4.62 1.62
CA LYS A 253 19.56 -5.94 2.18
C LYS A 253 18.64 -6.77 1.28
N TRP A 254 17.57 -6.15 0.78
CA TRP A 254 16.49 -6.88 0.10
C TRP A 254 16.55 -6.79 -1.43
N LEU A 255 17.02 -5.66 -1.99
CA LEU A 255 17.06 -5.42 -3.43
C LEU A 255 18.47 -5.53 -4.02
N GLY A 256 19.51 -5.72 -3.18
CA GLY A 256 20.91 -5.81 -3.59
C GLY A 256 21.53 -4.48 -4.04
N ARG A 257 20.83 -3.37 -3.85
CA ARG A 257 21.28 -2.01 -4.22
C ARG A 257 20.63 -0.94 -3.32
N PRO A 258 21.25 0.23 -3.17
CA PRO A 258 20.64 1.36 -2.45
C PRO A 258 19.31 1.78 -3.10
N ALA A 259 18.46 2.43 -2.32
CA ALA A 259 17.19 2.96 -2.80
C ALA A 259 17.39 4.11 -3.82
N GLY A 260 18.46 4.87 -3.67
CA GLY A 260 18.73 6.05 -4.48
C GLY A 260 17.79 7.23 -4.16
N GLN A 261 17.62 8.12 -5.12
CA GLN A 261 16.71 9.26 -4.95
C GLN A 261 15.26 8.79 -5.07
N LEU A 262 14.49 9.03 -4.02
CA LEU A 262 13.05 8.73 -3.97
C LEU A 262 12.26 10.04 -3.89
N PRO A 263 11.12 10.15 -4.61
CA PRO A 263 10.26 11.32 -4.55
C PRO A 263 9.65 11.52 -3.16
N GLU A 264 9.26 12.76 -2.88
CA GLU A 264 8.53 13.17 -1.70
C GLU A 264 7.06 12.72 -1.77
#